data_095d01a07cb11d5ca087d7f4187749fa
#
_entry.id   095d01a07cb11d5ca087d7f4187749fa
#
_cell.length_a   1.000
_cell.length_b   1.000
_cell.length_c   1.000
_cell.angle_alpha   90.00
_cell.angle_beta   90.00
_cell.angle_gamma   90.00
#
_symmetry.space_group_name_H-M   'P 1'
#
loop_
_entity.id
_entity.type
_entity.pdbx_description
1 polymer ?
#
loop_
_entity_poly.entity_id
_entity_poly.type
_entity_poly.pdbx_seq_one_letter_code
_entity_poly.pdbx_strand_id
1 'polypeptide(L)'
;MIHLGVTQMNLLYSHQKLNNRWIILFIMIMALWLGMSSFSTAESPTDAIIKEQAEHLNTEPVEQYWDKLMKDYGGYFPESKTPTFMELLLGTKGISMKSIFKGLLRYVFHEIIINGKLLASIVILTIFSMILETLQSSFERNTVSKLGYSITYMVLIIIAINSFSVAIGYAKTAITSMIEFMIAIMPLLLTLLASMGNVTSVAILHPLIVFMIHSVGTAIYVFVFPLLFFSAVLHIVSSLSDKYKVTQLANLLRTISLSMLGVFVTVFLGVISIQGTAGAVRDGVAIRTAKYITGNFVPVVGRLFSDATETVIGASLLVKNAIGLVGVVILIMLCAFPAIKILTLAFIYNLSAAVMQPLGDSPIIACLQTIGKSLIYVFAALAAVSLMFFLALTIMITISNVSVMMR
;
A
#
# COMPACT_ATOMS: atom_id res chain seq x y z
N MET A 1 -11.53 59.52 24.19
CA MET A 1 -11.10 59.07 22.85
C MET A 1 -9.66 58.56 22.77
N ILE A 2 -9.04 58.15 23.91
CA ILE A 2 -7.62 57.68 23.93
C ILE A 2 -7.51 56.15 24.21
N HIS A 3 -8.59 55.49 24.59
CA HIS A 3 -8.57 54.05 24.97
C HIS A 3 -8.78 53.05 23.84
N LEU A 4 -9.17 53.49 22.62
CA LEU A 4 -9.45 52.59 21.45
C LEU A 4 -8.21 52.43 20.56
N GLY A 5 -7.18 53.28 20.66
CA GLY A 5 -5.98 53.18 19.82
C GLY A 5 -4.95 52.15 20.28
N VAL A 6 -4.93 51.82 21.57
CA VAL A 6 -3.91 50.90 22.15
C VAL A 6 -4.27 49.43 21.89
N THR A 7 -5.56 49.09 21.79
CA THR A 7 -6.02 47.70 21.58
C THR A 7 -5.83 47.27 20.12
N GLN A 8 -5.97 48.18 19.16
CA GLN A 8 -5.72 47.84 17.74
C GLN A 8 -4.24 47.67 17.40
N MET A 9 -3.37 48.47 18.08
CA MET A 9 -1.91 48.36 17.86
C MET A 9 -1.32 47.11 18.43
N ASN A 10 -1.87 46.54 19.51
CA ASN A 10 -1.45 45.27 20.09
C ASN A 10 -1.89 44.02 19.23
N LEU A 11 -3.00 44.10 18.53
CA LEU A 11 -3.46 43.03 17.63
C LEU A 11 -2.62 42.97 16.34
N LEU A 12 -2.19 44.11 15.80
CA LEU A 12 -1.31 44.16 14.63
C LEU A 12 0.09 43.64 14.94
N TYR A 13 0.60 43.94 16.16
CA TYR A 13 1.93 43.50 16.62
C TYR A 13 1.95 41.97 16.90
N SER A 14 0.83 41.40 17.35
CA SER A 14 0.69 39.95 17.58
C SER A 14 0.64 39.16 16.28
N HIS A 15 -0.05 39.65 15.26
CA HIS A 15 -0.11 39.01 13.93
C HIS A 15 1.22 39.03 13.19
N GLN A 16 1.99 40.11 13.34
CA GLN A 16 3.32 40.21 12.72
C GLN A 16 4.36 39.29 13.38
N LYS A 17 4.22 39.05 14.70
CA LYS A 17 5.10 38.14 15.46
C LYS A 17 4.79 36.66 15.17
N LEU A 18 3.52 36.32 14.84
CA LEU A 18 3.14 34.95 14.38
C LEU A 18 3.68 34.68 12.98
N ASN A 19 3.57 35.63 12.07
CA ASN A 19 4.02 35.46 10.68
C ASN A 19 5.54 35.26 10.59
N ASN A 20 6.33 35.99 11.40
CA ASN A 20 7.77 35.82 11.46
C ASN A 20 8.21 34.47 12.04
N ARG A 21 7.45 33.85 12.94
CA ARG A 21 7.76 32.53 13.49
C ARG A 21 7.58 31.43 12.43
N TRP A 22 6.56 31.54 11.60
CA TRP A 22 6.34 30.59 10.49
C TRP A 22 7.39 30.75 9.39
N ILE A 23 7.81 31.98 9.10
CA ILE A 23 8.90 32.26 8.15
C ILE A 23 10.23 31.71 8.67
N ILE A 24 10.53 31.90 9.97
CA ILE A 24 11.74 31.34 10.59
C ILE A 24 11.71 29.82 10.62
N LEU A 25 10.56 29.22 10.92
CA LEU A 25 10.37 27.76 10.87
C LEU A 25 10.53 27.22 9.45
N PHE A 26 10.00 27.91 8.46
CA PHE A 26 10.15 27.57 7.04
C PHE A 26 11.60 27.70 6.57
N ILE A 27 12.30 28.76 6.97
CA ILE A 27 13.74 28.96 6.67
C ILE A 27 14.59 27.92 7.39
N MET A 28 14.25 27.55 8.64
CA MET A 28 14.95 26.52 9.39
C MET A 28 14.76 25.12 8.78
N ILE A 29 13.55 24.80 8.32
CA ILE A 29 13.25 23.56 7.58
C ILE A 29 13.97 23.57 6.22
N MET A 30 14.02 24.69 5.53
CA MET A 30 14.72 24.86 4.26
C MET A 30 16.24 24.79 4.44
N ALA A 31 16.78 25.35 5.53
CA ALA A 31 18.21 25.24 5.88
C ALA A 31 18.59 23.79 6.29
N LEU A 32 17.72 23.06 6.99
CA LEU A 32 17.89 21.63 7.27
C LEU A 32 17.85 20.80 5.97
N TRP A 33 17.03 21.22 5.01
CA TRP A 33 16.92 20.57 3.69
C TRP A 33 18.12 20.85 2.78
N LEU A 34 18.70 22.03 2.85
CA LEU A 34 19.91 22.46 2.11
C LEU A 34 21.22 21.96 2.76
N GLY A 35 21.21 21.66 4.07
CA GLY A 35 22.36 21.10 4.78
C GLY A 35 22.62 19.61 4.53
N MET A 36 21.73 18.91 3.81
CA MET A 36 21.89 17.50 3.45
C MET A 36 22.57 17.25 2.08
N SER A 37 23.11 18.27 1.45
CA SER A 37 23.81 18.12 0.16
C SER A 37 25.31 18.35 0.34
N SER A 38 26.05 17.27 0.38
CA SER A 38 27.44 17.02 -0.03
C SER A 38 28.16 16.10 0.94
N PHE A 39 27.83 14.82 0.93
CA PHE A 39 28.81 13.83 1.33
C PHE A 39 29.64 13.48 0.06
N SER A 40 30.87 13.98 0.03
CA SER A 40 31.91 13.53 -0.88
C SER A 40 32.22 12.06 -0.59
N THR A 41 32.05 11.19 -1.57
CA THR A 41 32.33 9.75 -1.49
C THR A 41 33.83 9.52 -1.57
N ALA A 42 34.51 9.53 -0.44
CA ALA A 42 35.69 8.71 -0.27
C ALA A 42 35.16 7.31 0.08
N GLU A 43 35.50 6.28 -0.72
CA GLU A 43 35.19 4.89 -0.39
C GLU A 43 35.75 4.58 1.00
N SER A 44 34.86 4.48 1.97
CA SER A 44 35.27 4.10 3.33
C SER A 44 35.49 2.58 3.37
N PRO A 45 36.35 2.06 4.24
CA PRO A 45 36.51 0.60 4.42
C PRO A 45 35.16 -0.10 4.65
N THR A 46 34.19 0.62 5.18
CA THR A 46 32.82 0.17 5.39
C THR A 46 32.06 -0.06 4.08
N ASP A 47 32.31 0.76 3.04
CA ASP A 47 31.62 0.63 1.74
C ASP A 47 32.06 -0.62 0.99
N ALA A 48 33.34 -1.01 1.11
CA ALA A 48 33.84 -2.26 0.56
C ALA A 48 33.18 -3.48 1.22
N ILE A 49 33.03 -3.48 2.55
CA ILE A 49 32.36 -4.56 3.31
C ILE A 49 30.87 -4.61 2.96
N ILE A 50 30.20 -3.47 2.81
CA ILE A 50 28.78 -3.39 2.40
C ILE A 50 28.59 -4.02 1.02
N LYS A 51 29.46 -3.69 0.07
CA LYS A 51 29.41 -4.23 -1.28
C LYS A 51 29.66 -5.73 -1.31
N GLU A 52 30.69 -6.21 -0.60
CA GLU A 52 31.01 -7.62 -0.48
C GLU A 52 29.85 -8.41 0.16
N GLN A 53 29.25 -7.90 1.24
CA GLN A 53 28.08 -8.52 1.85
C GLN A 53 26.87 -8.53 0.92
N ALA A 54 26.62 -7.45 0.17
CA ALA A 54 25.51 -7.39 -0.78
C ALA A 54 25.68 -8.39 -1.94
N GLU A 55 26.92 -8.59 -2.43
CA GLU A 55 27.24 -9.54 -3.50
C GLU A 55 27.11 -11.00 -3.06
N HIS A 56 27.36 -11.30 -1.78
CA HIS A 56 27.22 -12.66 -1.23
C HIS A 56 25.79 -13.03 -0.82
N LEU A 57 24.87 -12.07 -0.80
CA LEU A 57 23.47 -12.34 -0.51
C LEU A 57 22.73 -12.83 -1.74
N ASN A 58 21.91 -13.87 -1.59
CA ASN A 58 21.00 -14.30 -2.65
C ASN A 58 19.86 -13.32 -2.83
N THR A 59 20.11 -12.21 -3.53
CA THR A 59 19.14 -11.15 -3.81
C THR A 59 18.24 -11.46 -5.01
N GLU A 60 18.58 -12.48 -5.83
CA GLU A 60 17.90 -12.85 -7.05
C GLU A 60 16.37 -12.98 -6.91
N PRO A 61 15.81 -13.64 -5.86
CA PRO A 61 14.35 -13.74 -5.71
C PRO A 61 13.65 -12.38 -5.55
N VAL A 62 14.31 -11.39 -4.94
CA VAL A 62 13.76 -10.05 -4.74
C VAL A 62 13.97 -9.18 -5.97
N GLU A 63 15.10 -9.32 -6.65
CA GLU A 63 15.44 -8.64 -7.90
C GLU A 63 14.43 -8.96 -9.01
N GLN A 64 14.00 -10.21 -9.13
CA GLN A 64 12.96 -10.63 -10.09
C GLN A 64 11.66 -9.82 -9.94
N TYR A 65 11.25 -9.46 -8.73
CA TYR A 65 10.06 -8.61 -8.52
C TYR A 65 10.29 -7.18 -8.97
N TRP A 66 11.50 -6.65 -8.75
CA TRP A 66 11.89 -5.34 -9.24
C TRP A 66 11.87 -5.29 -10.77
N ASP A 67 12.50 -6.27 -11.41
CA ASP A 67 12.57 -6.35 -12.87
C ASP A 67 11.20 -6.53 -13.51
N LYS A 68 10.33 -7.35 -12.90
CA LYS A 68 8.94 -7.49 -13.32
C LYS A 68 8.19 -6.16 -13.23
N LEU A 69 8.32 -5.44 -12.12
CA LEU A 69 7.70 -4.12 -11.96
C LEU A 69 8.23 -3.11 -12.98
N MET A 70 9.54 -3.10 -13.24
CA MET A 70 10.12 -2.20 -14.21
C MET A 70 9.75 -2.58 -15.65
N LYS A 71 9.60 -3.86 -15.95
CA LYS A 71 9.08 -4.34 -17.23
C LYS A 71 7.63 -3.91 -17.45
N ASP A 72 6.78 -4.06 -16.44
CA ASP A 72 5.34 -3.81 -16.57
C ASP A 72 5.01 -2.30 -16.48
N TYR A 73 5.74 -1.54 -15.66
CA TYR A 73 5.40 -0.16 -15.32
C TYR A 73 6.52 0.86 -15.53
N GLY A 74 7.74 0.42 -15.88
CA GLY A 74 8.91 1.28 -16.06
C GLY A 74 8.70 2.41 -17.08
N GLY A 75 7.91 2.16 -18.15
CA GLY A 75 7.59 3.16 -19.19
C GLY A 75 6.81 4.38 -18.69
N TYR A 76 6.23 4.33 -17.49
CA TYR A 76 5.52 5.48 -16.90
C TYR A 76 6.44 6.42 -16.13
N PHE A 77 7.65 5.97 -15.77
CA PHE A 77 8.62 6.80 -15.06
C PHE A 77 9.37 7.72 -16.03
N PRO A 78 9.61 8.99 -15.65
CA PRO A 78 10.21 9.99 -16.54
C PRO A 78 11.73 9.82 -16.75
N GLU A 79 12.36 8.92 -16.02
CA GLU A 79 13.80 8.71 -16.09
C GLU A 79 14.17 7.79 -17.27
N SER A 80 15.16 8.19 -18.07
CA SER A 80 15.59 7.49 -19.29
C SER A 80 16.24 6.12 -19.01
N LYS A 81 16.65 5.85 -17.78
CA LYS A 81 17.14 4.54 -17.29
C LYS A 81 16.63 4.31 -15.88
N THR A 82 15.70 3.37 -15.75
CA THR A 82 15.31 2.84 -14.44
C THR A 82 16.51 2.20 -13.77
N PRO A 83 16.79 2.51 -12.48
CA PRO A 83 17.90 1.91 -11.77
C PRO A 83 17.71 0.40 -11.64
N THR A 84 18.80 -0.36 -11.69
CA THR A 84 18.78 -1.78 -11.36
C THR A 84 18.56 -1.96 -9.86
N PHE A 85 18.13 -3.15 -9.43
CA PHE A 85 17.95 -3.46 -8.02
C PHE A 85 19.25 -3.23 -7.23
N MET A 86 20.39 -3.65 -7.79
CA MET A 86 21.71 -3.50 -7.16
C MET A 86 22.13 -2.01 -7.06
N GLU A 87 21.84 -1.18 -8.07
CA GLU A 87 22.10 0.27 -8.00
C GLU A 87 21.28 0.96 -6.90
N LEU A 88 20.05 0.48 -6.65
CA LEU A 88 19.23 0.96 -5.55
C LEU A 88 19.75 0.49 -4.19
N LEU A 89 20.18 -0.75 -4.10
CA LEU A 89 20.71 -1.35 -2.88
C LEU A 89 21.99 -0.64 -2.41
N LEU A 90 22.89 -0.36 -3.36
CA LEU A 90 24.15 0.34 -3.10
C LEU A 90 24.00 1.86 -2.98
N GLY A 91 22.79 2.39 -3.21
CA GLY A 91 22.52 3.82 -3.13
C GLY A 91 23.19 4.66 -4.23
N THR A 92 23.75 4.02 -5.27
CA THR A 92 24.45 4.69 -6.38
C THR A 92 23.48 5.48 -7.27
N LYS A 93 22.24 5.00 -7.39
CA LYS A 93 21.14 5.73 -8.02
C LYS A 93 19.89 5.59 -7.15
N GLY A 94 19.35 6.71 -6.68
CA GLY A 94 18.11 6.76 -5.94
C GLY A 94 16.91 6.98 -6.86
N ILE A 95 15.73 6.42 -6.49
CA ILE A 95 14.48 6.82 -7.12
C ILE A 95 13.94 8.04 -6.39
N SER A 96 13.78 9.14 -7.13
CA SER A 96 13.16 10.34 -6.56
C SER A 96 11.67 10.09 -6.28
N MET A 97 11.20 10.45 -5.08
CA MET A 97 9.77 10.40 -4.73
C MET A 97 8.91 11.20 -5.72
N LYS A 98 9.47 12.29 -6.27
CA LYS A 98 8.81 13.08 -7.32
C LYS A 98 8.65 12.29 -8.61
N SER A 99 9.62 11.44 -8.97
CA SER A 99 9.56 10.56 -10.14
C SER A 99 8.48 9.49 -9.96
N ILE A 100 8.41 8.85 -8.80
CA ILE A 100 7.37 7.87 -8.46
C ILE A 100 5.98 8.50 -8.60
N PHE A 101 5.77 9.65 -7.95
CA PHE A 101 4.46 10.34 -7.99
C PHE A 101 4.06 10.73 -9.42
N LYS A 102 5.02 11.23 -10.22
CA LYS A 102 4.76 11.59 -11.63
C LYS A 102 4.45 10.38 -12.49
N GLY A 103 5.12 9.25 -12.23
CA GLY A 103 4.84 7.97 -12.87
C GLY A 103 3.44 7.45 -12.56
N LEU A 104 3.04 7.44 -11.28
CA LEU A 104 1.70 7.05 -10.85
C LEU A 104 0.62 7.96 -11.45
N LEU A 105 0.84 9.28 -11.48
CA LEU A 105 -0.11 10.21 -12.07
C LEU A 105 -0.28 9.95 -13.58
N ARG A 106 0.81 9.72 -14.31
CA ARG A 106 0.77 9.35 -15.75
C ARG A 106 -0.01 8.04 -15.94
N TYR A 107 0.18 7.09 -15.04
CA TYR A 107 -0.53 5.82 -15.08
C TYR A 107 -2.03 5.99 -14.83
N VAL A 108 -2.45 6.84 -13.88
CA VAL A 108 -3.88 7.18 -13.66
C VAL A 108 -4.53 7.70 -14.94
N PHE A 109 -3.90 8.67 -15.62
CA PHE A 109 -4.44 9.20 -16.88
C PHE A 109 -4.50 8.13 -17.97
N HIS A 110 -3.48 7.28 -18.06
CA HIS A 110 -3.46 6.19 -19.02
C HIS A 110 -4.62 5.19 -18.79
N GLU A 111 -4.85 4.79 -17.53
CA GLU A 111 -5.97 3.91 -17.16
C GLU A 111 -7.34 4.53 -17.45
N ILE A 112 -7.51 5.83 -17.20
CA ILE A 112 -8.77 6.54 -17.53
C ILE A 112 -9.02 6.53 -19.05
N ILE A 113 -7.99 6.75 -19.86
CA ILE A 113 -8.10 6.76 -21.32
C ILE A 113 -8.43 5.35 -21.86
N ILE A 114 -7.74 4.33 -21.38
CA ILE A 114 -7.99 2.93 -21.80
C ILE A 114 -9.43 2.52 -21.46
N ASN A 115 -9.89 2.85 -20.26
CA ASN A 115 -11.24 2.55 -19.81
C ASN A 115 -12.30 3.54 -20.32
N GLY A 116 -11.94 4.51 -21.18
CA GLY A 116 -12.86 5.48 -21.77
C GLY A 116 -13.98 4.83 -22.60
N LYS A 117 -13.70 3.70 -23.26
CA LYS A 117 -14.73 2.91 -23.97
C LYS A 117 -15.79 2.36 -23.01
N LEU A 118 -15.39 1.90 -21.82
CA LEU A 118 -16.31 1.42 -20.78
C LEU A 118 -17.21 2.59 -20.32
N LEU A 119 -16.62 3.74 -20.03
CA LEU A 119 -17.35 4.95 -19.65
C LEU A 119 -18.38 5.32 -20.73
N ALA A 120 -17.96 5.42 -21.98
CA ALA A 120 -18.86 5.75 -23.10
C ALA A 120 -20.00 4.73 -23.24
N SER A 121 -19.70 3.43 -23.15
CA SER A 121 -20.73 2.38 -23.23
C SER A 121 -21.76 2.48 -22.11
N ILE A 122 -21.32 2.71 -20.88
CA ILE A 122 -22.20 2.87 -19.72
C ILE A 122 -23.10 4.11 -19.91
N VAL A 123 -22.51 5.25 -20.28
CA VAL A 123 -23.25 6.51 -20.50
C VAL A 123 -24.28 6.35 -21.60
N ILE A 124 -23.90 5.80 -22.76
CA ILE A 124 -24.84 5.61 -23.90
C ILE A 124 -25.97 4.66 -23.50
N LEU A 125 -25.67 3.52 -22.86
CA LEU A 125 -26.70 2.57 -22.43
C LEU A 125 -27.62 3.18 -21.37
N THR A 126 -27.08 3.99 -20.46
CA THR A 126 -27.87 4.67 -19.42
C THR A 126 -28.79 5.70 -20.03
N ILE A 127 -28.31 6.56 -20.97
CA ILE A 127 -29.13 7.52 -21.69
C ILE A 127 -30.28 6.80 -22.45
N PHE A 128 -29.94 5.75 -23.19
CA PHE A 128 -30.91 4.97 -23.93
C PHE A 128 -31.98 4.36 -23.01
N SER A 129 -31.57 3.85 -21.86
CA SER A 129 -32.48 3.27 -20.88
C SER A 129 -33.41 4.33 -20.26
N MET A 130 -32.92 5.53 -19.99
CA MET A 130 -33.72 6.64 -19.46
C MET A 130 -34.73 7.16 -20.51
N ILE A 131 -34.35 7.20 -21.78
CA ILE A 131 -35.29 7.52 -22.86
C ILE A 131 -36.42 6.48 -22.89
N LEU A 132 -36.07 5.19 -22.77
CA LEU A 132 -37.11 4.14 -22.76
C LEU A 132 -38.00 4.22 -21.51
N GLU A 133 -37.46 4.58 -20.35
CA GLU A 133 -38.18 4.81 -19.10
C GLU A 133 -39.16 5.98 -19.25
N THR A 134 -38.71 7.09 -19.83
CA THR A 134 -39.57 8.27 -20.11
C THR A 134 -40.69 7.96 -21.10
N LEU A 135 -40.39 7.20 -22.16
CA LEU A 135 -41.40 6.73 -23.11
C LEU A 135 -42.41 5.79 -22.44
N GLN A 136 -41.96 4.91 -21.52
CA GLN A 136 -42.84 4.01 -20.78
C GLN A 136 -43.80 4.79 -19.86
N SER A 137 -43.32 5.83 -19.19
CA SER A 137 -44.14 6.66 -18.28
C SER A 137 -45.17 7.53 -19.03
N SER A 138 -44.85 7.91 -20.29
CA SER A 138 -45.69 8.74 -21.13
C SER A 138 -46.82 7.99 -21.86
N PHE A 139 -46.68 6.68 -22.03
CA PHE A 139 -47.64 5.81 -22.74
C PHE A 139 -48.10 4.66 -21.85
N GLU A 140 -49.25 4.75 -21.25
CA GLU A 140 -49.82 3.81 -20.24
C GLU A 140 -49.84 2.31 -20.62
N ARG A 141 -49.62 1.93 -21.89
CA ARG A 141 -49.71 0.53 -22.38
C ARG A 141 -48.55 0.08 -23.28
N ASN A 142 -47.39 0.71 -23.22
CA ASN A 142 -46.31 0.36 -24.15
C ASN A 142 -45.43 -0.79 -23.62
N THR A 143 -45.90 -2.04 -23.87
CA THR A 143 -45.16 -3.28 -23.47
C THR A 143 -43.78 -3.34 -24.11
N VAL A 144 -43.58 -2.75 -25.30
CA VAL A 144 -42.31 -2.77 -26.02
C VAL A 144 -41.27 -1.90 -25.29
N SER A 145 -41.66 -0.70 -24.83
CA SER A 145 -40.76 0.20 -24.08
C SER A 145 -40.31 -0.43 -22.74
N LYS A 146 -41.25 -1.09 -22.02
CA LYS A 146 -40.97 -1.80 -20.79
C LYS A 146 -39.99 -2.96 -21.00
N LEU A 147 -40.15 -3.73 -22.08
CA LEU A 147 -39.25 -4.79 -22.43
C LEU A 147 -37.85 -4.26 -22.78
N GLY A 148 -37.80 -3.19 -23.60
CA GLY A 148 -36.55 -2.53 -23.98
C GLY A 148 -35.75 -2.01 -22.76
N TYR A 149 -36.44 -1.32 -21.82
CA TYR A 149 -35.86 -0.87 -20.56
C TYR A 149 -35.26 -2.04 -19.77
N SER A 150 -36.02 -3.12 -19.59
CA SER A 150 -35.58 -4.29 -18.83
C SER A 150 -34.35 -4.97 -19.48
N ILE A 151 -34.29 -5.05 -20.79
CA ILE A 151 -33.15 -5.62 -21.53
C ILE A 151 -31.92 -4.74 -21.35
N THR A 152 -32.05 -3.41 -21.55
CA THR A 152 -30.93 -2.47 -21.39
C THR A 152 -30.39 -2.48 -19.97
N TYR A 153 -31.27 -2.52 -18.97
CA TYR A 153 -30.88 -2.61 -17.57
C TYR A 153 -30.15 -3.93 -17.27
N MET A 154 -30.60 -5.05 -17.83
CA MET A 154 -29.92 -6.34 -17.70
C MET A 154 -28.49 -6.30 -18.29
N VAL A 155 -28.31 -5.67 -19.46
CA VAL A 155 -26.99 -5.48 -20.08
C VAL A 155 -26.08 -4.66 -19.17
N LEU A 156 -26.58 -3.58 -18.56
CA LEU A 156 -25.81 -2.77 -17.60
C LEU A 156 -25.38 -3.58 -16.37
N ILE A 157 -26.27 -4.43 -15.85
CA ILE A 157 -25.94 -5.33 -14.74
C ILE A 157 -24.82 -6.28 -15.12
N ILE A 158 -24.88 -6.90 -16.31
CA ILE A 158 -23.84 -7.82 -16.78
C ILE A 158 -22.48 -7.08 -16.86
N ILE A 159 -22.45 -5.87 -17.44
CA ILE A 159 -21.24 -5.04 -17.51
C ILE A 159 -20.74 -4.73 -16.10
N ALA A 160 -21.64 -4.41 -15.18
CA ALA A 160 -21.32 -4.09 -13.79
C ALA A 160 -20.71 -5.25 -13.03
N ILE A 161 -21.34 -6.43 -13.10
CA ILE A 161 -20.84 -7.65 -12.44
C ILE A 161 -19.48 -8.04 -13.02
N ASN A 162 -19.32 -7.95 -14.35
CA ASN A 162 -18.04 -8.21 -14.99
C ASN A 162 -16.95 -7.25 -14.53
N SER A 163 -17.22 -5.94 -14.51
CA SER A 163 -16.26 -4.93 -14.02
C SER A 163 -15.88 -5.16 -12.55
N PHE A 164 -16.85 -5.55 -11.73
CA PHE A 164 -16.61 -5.87 -10.33
C PHE A 164 -15.75 -7.15 -10.17
N SER A 165 -16.03 -8.19 -10.97
CA SER A 165 -15.22 -9.41 -11.01
C SER A 165 -13.77 -9.12 -11.43
N VAL A 166 -13.57 -8.27 -12.45
CA VAL A 166 -12.25 -7.84 -12.91
C VAL A 166 -11.51 -7.07 -11.79
N ALA A 167 -12.18 -6.17 -11.08
CA ALA A 167 -11.60 -5.43 -9.97
C ALA A 167 -11.16 -6.35 -8.82
N ILE A 168 -11.98 -7.35 -8.46
CA ILE A 168 -11.59 -8.39 -7.50
C ILE A 168 -10.39 -9.18 -8.01
N GLY A 169 -10.36 -9.50 -9.32
CA GLY A 169 -9.21 -10.15 -9.95
C GLY A 169 -7.93 -9.35 -9.75
N TYR A 170 -7.94 -8.05 -10.00
CA TYR A 170 -6.78 -7.17 -9.75
C TYR A 170 -6.36 -7.17 -8.28
N ALA A 171 -7.31 -7.07 -7.35
CA ALA A 171 -7.01 -7.10 -5.92
C ALA A 171 -6.40 -8.44 -5.50
N LYS A 172 -6.97 -9.56 -5.97
CA LYS A 172 -6.45 -10.91 -5.69
C LYS A 172 -5.04 -11.10 -6.22
N THR A 173 -4.77 -10.75 -7.47
CA THR A 173 -3.44 -10.86 -8.08
C THR A 173 -2.42 -10.00 -7.33
N ALA A 174 -2.79 -8.77 -6.96
CA ALA A 174 -1.90 -7.89 -6.20
C ALA A 174 -1.56 -8.48 -4.82
N ILE A 175 -2.55 -9.01 -4.09
CA ILE A 175 -2.31 -9.61 -2.78
C ILE A 175 -1.45 -10.87 -2.92
N THR A 176 -1.68 -11.71 -3.91
CA THR A 176 -0.84 -12.89 -4.19
C THR A 176 0.60 -12.48 -4.46
N SER A 177 0.82 -11.48 -5.33
CA SER A 177 2.17 -10.97 -5.61
C SER A 177 2.84 -10.37 -4.38
N MET A 178 2.09 -9.67 -3.51
CA MET A 178 2.62 -9.17 -2.23
C MET A 178 2.97 -10.30 -1.26
N ILE A 179 2.16 -11.36 -1.17
CA ILE A 179 2.43 -12.56 -0.34
C ILE A 179 3.72 -13.23 -0.82
N GLU A 180 3.81 -13.52 -2.11
CA GLU A 180 4.99 -14.15 -2.71
C GLU A 180 6.25 -13.30 -2.51
N PHE A 181 6.14 -11.99 -2.73
CA PHE A 181 7.23 -11.05 -2.46
C PHE A 181 7.67 -11.06 -0.99
N MET A 182 6.71 -11.04 -0.05
CA MET A 182 7.02 -11.12 1.37
C MET A 182 7.74 -12.42 1.72
N ILE A 183 7.34 -13.55 1.13
CA ILE A 183 8.02 -14.84 1.32
C ILE A 183 9.44 -14.81 0.71
N ALA A 184 9.63 -14.12 -0.40
CA ALA A 184 10.95 -14.01 -1.06
C ALA A 184 11.93 -13.11 -0.29
N ILE A 185 11.47 -12.00 0.28
CA ILE A 185 12.33 -11.05 1.00
C ILE A 185 12.66 -11.51 2.44
N MET A 186 11.79 -12.34 3.06
CA MET A 186 11.96 -12.74 4.45
C MET A 186 13.26 -13.50 4.70
N PRO A 187 13.66 -14.54 3.95
CA PRO A 187 14.92 -15.24 4.17
C PRO A 187 16.13 -14.29 4.13
N LEU A 188 16.10 -13.32 3.19
CA LEU A 188 17.17 -12.34 3.03
C LEU A 188 17.33 -11.45 4.29
N LEU A 189 16.23 -10.89 4.78
CA LEU A 189 16.23 -10.06 5.98
C LEU A 189 16.60 -10.87 7.24
N LEU A 190 16.14 -12.11 7.33
CA LEU A 190 16.43 -12.98 8.46
C LEU A 190 17.89 -13.48 8.47
N THR A 191 18.50 -13.73 7.32
CA THR A 191 19.92 -14.04 7.20
C THR A 191 20.79 -12.90 7.72
N LEU A 192 20.45 -11.66 7.33
CA LEU A 192 21.12 -10.47 7.84
C LEU A 192 20.91 -10.26 9.34
N LEU A 193 19.71 -10.57 9.82
CA LEU A 193 19.40 -10.53 11.25
C LEU A 193 20.23 -11.58 12.03
N ALA A 194 20.39 -12.78 11.47
CA ALA A 194 21.23 -13.83 12.06
C ALA A 194 22.71 -13.45 12.09
N SER A 195 23.24 -12.86 11.01
CA SER A 195 24.65 -12.41 10.95
C SER A 195 24.97 -11.32 11.97
N MET A 196 23.98 -10.57 12.40
CA MET A 196 24.08 -9.61 13.51
C MET A 196 23.96 -10.27 14.90
N GLY A 197 23.89 -11.61 14.99
CA GLY A 197 23.77 -12.35 16.25
C GLY A 197 22.36 -12.49 16.82
N ASN A 198 21.31 -12.10 16.07
CA ASN A 198 19.93 -12.22 16.53
C ASN A 198 19.33 -13.59 16.18
N VAL A 199 20.01 -14.66 16.59
CA VAL A 199 19.67 -16.04 16.21
C VAL A 199 18.33 -16.49 16.79
N THR A 200 18.03 -16.12 18.03
CA THR A 200 16.77 -16.49 18.71
C THR A 200 15.56 -15.83 18.02
N SER A 201 15.70 -14.56 17.68
CA SER A 201 14.66 -13.85 16.91
C SER A 201 14.38 -14.54 15.58
N VAL A 202 15.42 -14.90 14.83
CA VAL A 202 15.29 -15.55 13.51
C VAL A 202 14.60 -16.91 13.64
N ALA A 203 14.99 -17.73 14.60
CA ALA A 203 14.43 -19.07 14.81
C ALA A 203 12.91 -19.04 15.08
N ILE A 204 12.43 -18.01 15.79
CA ILE A 204 11.01 -17.86 16.13
C ILE A 204 10.26 -17.16 15.01
N LEU A 205 10.82 -16.07 14.45
CA LEU A 205 10.12 -15.22 13.50
C LEU A 205 9.93 -15.89 12.14
N HIS A 206 10.90 -16.66 11.66
CA HIS A 206 10.80 -17.27 10.32
C HIS A 206 9.55 -18.16 10.16
N PRO A 207 9.32 -19.22 10.95
CA PRO A 207 8.14 -20.06 10.78
C PRO A 207 6.85 -19.30 11.10
N LEU A 208 6.88 -18.39 12.06
CA LEU A 208 5.72 -17.60 12.45
C LEU A 208 5.25 -16.67 11.33
N ILE A 209 6.17 -15.94 10.71
CA ILE A 209 5.83 -14.98 9.65
C ILE A 209 5.30 -15.72 8.42
N VAL A 210 5.96 -16.81 7.99
CA VAL A 210 5.50 -17.62 6.86
C VAL A 210 4.09 -18.16 7.14
N PHE A 211 3.86 -18.71 8.33
CA PHE A 211 2.54 -19.19 8.73
C PHE A 211 1.50 -18.07 8.71
N MET A 212 1.81 -16.91 9.28
CA MET A 212 0.88 -15.79 9.37
C MET A 212 0.56 -15.19 7.99
N ILE A 213 1.55 -15.05 7.12
CA ILE A 213 1.34 -14.55 5.74
C ILE A 213 0.40 -15.48 4.98
N HIS A 214 0.64 -16.80 5.04
CA HIS A 214 -0.22 -17.77 4.38
C HIS A 214 -1.61 -17.84 4.97
N SER A 215 -1.73 -17.87 6.30
CA SER A 215 -3.03 -17.99 6.99
C SER A 215 -3.90 -16.76 6.72
N VAL A 216 -3.36 -15.56 6.88
CA VAL A 216 -4.11 -14.31 6.64
C VAL A 216 -4.40 -14.13 5.15
N GLY A 217 -3.43 -14.41 4.27
CA GLY A 217 -3.64 -14.34 2.83
C GLY A 217 -4.75 -15.28 2.37
N THR A 218 -4.73 -16.54 2.82
CA THR A 218 -5.78 -17.53 2.50
C THR A 218 -7.13 -17.09 3.07
N ALA A 219 -7.18 -16.60 4.31
CA ALA A 219 -8.43 -16.13 4.92
C ALA A 219 -9.04 -14.95 4.14
N ILE A 220 -8.24 -13.99 3.70
CA ILE A 220 -8.71 -12.87 2.87
C ILE A 220 -9.27 -13.40 1.55
N TYR A 221 -8.58 -14.34 0.93
CA TYR A 221 -8.94 -14.91 -0.36
C TYR A 221 -10.23 -15.72 -0.32
N VAL A 222 -10.40 -16.52 0.73
CA VAL A 222 -11.53 -17.46 0.90
C VAL A 222 -12.75 -16.78 1.51
N PHE A 223 -12.59 -15.82 2.40
CA PHE A 223 -13.71 -15.21 3.12
C PHE A 223 -13.98 -13.77 2.66
N VAL A 224 -12.98 -12.88 2.71
CA VAL A 224 -13.21 -11.44 2.52
C VAL A 224 -13.70 -11.13 1.10
N PHE A 225 -13.01 -11.61 0.07
CA PHE A 225 -13.40 -11.32 -1.31
C PHE A 225 -14.71 -11.96 -1.75
N PRO A 226 -15.01 -13.22 -1.45
CA PRO A 226 -16.33 -13.77 -1.75
C PRO A 226 -17.48 -13.04 -1.05
N LEU A 227 -17.32 -12.66 0.21
CA LEU A 227 -18.35 -11.90 0.93
C LEU A 227 -18.57 -10.52 0.30
N LEU A 228 -17.48 -9.82 -0.09
CA LEU A 228 -17.59 -8.54 -0.82
C LEU A 228 -18.28 -8.73 -2.18
N PHE A 229 -17.95 -9.81 -2.90
CA PHE A 229 -18.56 -10.13 -4.18
C PHE A 229 -20.06 -10.37 -4.03
N PHE A 230 -20.46 -11.26 -3.13
CA PHE A 230 -21.89 -11.53 -2.90
C PHE A 230 -22.64 -10.29 -2.39
N SER A 231 -22.01 -9.49 -1.52
CA SER A 231 -22.59 -8.22 -1.09
C SER A 231 -22.88 -7.29 -2.29
N ALA A 232 -21.91 -7.14 -3.20
CA ALA A 232 -22.09 -6.28 -4.38
C ALA A 232 -23.20 -6.81 -5.31
N VAL A 233 -23.19 -8.12 -5.59
CA VAL A 233 -24.24 -8.77 -6.41
C VAL A 233 -25.62 -8.59 -5.79
N LEU A 234 -25.77 -8.82 -4.48
CA LEU A 234 -27.04 -8.63 -3.79
C LEU A 234 -27.50 -7.15 -3.80
N HIS A 235 -26.57 -6.19 -3.70
CA HIS A 235 -26.90 -4.78 -3.85
C HIS A 235 -27.42 -4.45 -5.26
N ILE A 236 -26.75 -5.00 -6.29
CA ILE A 236 -27.17 -4.83 -7.68
C ILE A 236 -28.56 -5.46 -7.88
N VAL A 237 -28.79 -6.67 -7.41
CA VAL A 237 -30.09 -7.34 -7.51
C VAL A 237 -31.16 -6.59 -6.74
N SER A 238 -30.84 -6.03 -5.57
CA SER A 238 -31.77 -5.25 -4.78
C SER A 238 -32.22 -3.95 -5.45
N SER A 239 -31.42 -3.42 -6.39
CA SER A 239 -31.79 -2.23 -7.17
C SER A 239 -32.76 -2.55 -8.35
N LEU A 240 -32.97 -3.82 -8.67
CA LEU A 240 -33.86 -4.26 -9.74
C LEU A 240 -35.35 -4.19 -9.35
N SER A 241 -35.65 -4.39 -8.08
CA SER A 241 -37.03 -4.58 -7.63
C SER A 241 -37.30 -3.84 -6.32
N ASP A 242 -38.30 -2.98 -6.36
CA ASP A 242 -38.79 -2.32 -5.15
C ASP A 242 -39.54 -3.27 -4.21
N LYS A 243 -40.02 -4.40 -4.73
CA LYS A 243 -40.83 -5.37 -3.98
C LYS A 243 -39.96 -6.32 -3.14
N TYR A 244 -38.75 -6.67 -3.60
CA TYR A 244 -37.86 -7.63 -2.92
C TYR A 244 -36.51 -7.00 -2.64
N LYS A 245 -36.43 -6.21 -1.54
CA LYS A 245 -35.20 -5.51 -1.13
C LYS A 245 -34.34 -6.42 -0.26
N VAL A 246 -33.20 -6.87 -0.78
CA VAL A 246 -32.18 -7.65 -0.05
C VAL A 246 -30.99 -6.81 0.41
N THR A 247 -31.16 -5.48 0.43
CA THR A 247 -30.10 -4.50 0.78
C THR A 247 -29.53 -4.73 2.18
N GLN A 248 -30.37 -5.13 3.16
CA GLN A 248 -29.90 -5.39 4.54
C GLN A 248 -28.96 -6.60 4.59
N LEU A 249 -29.28 -7.67 3.85
CA LEU A 249 -28.41 -8.85 3.77
C LEU A 249 -27.08 -8.48 3.08
N ALA A 250 -27.13 -7.71 1.99
CA ALA A 250 -25.94 -7.21 1.30
C ALA A 250 -25.06 -6.37 2.23
N ASN A 251 -25.65 -5.47 3.02
CA ASN A 251 -24.94 -4.67 4.03
C ASN A 251 -24.30 -5.56 5.12
N LEU A 252 -25.02 -6.58 5.58
CA LEU A 252 -24.53 -7.52 6.58
C LEU A 252 -23.27 -8.23 6.08
N LEU A 253 -23.32 -8.81 4.85
CA LEU A 253 -22.17 -9.50 4.24
C LEU A 253 -20.96 -8.57 4.11
N ARG A 254 -21.18 -7.31 3.69
CA ARG A 254 -20.13 -6.31 3.60
C ARG A 254 -19.50 -6.01 4.95
N THR A 255 -20.34 -5.79 5.96
CA THR A 255 -19.89 -5.48 7.31
C THR A 255 -19.09 -6.64 7.90
N ILE A 256 -19.58 -7.88 7.75
CA ILE A 256 -18.83 -9.08 8.17
C ILE A 256 -17.47 -9.14 7.46
N SER A 257 -17.44 -8.97 6.15
CA SER A 257 -16.20 -9.00 5.37
C SER A 257 -15.16 -7.99 5.85
N LEU A 258 -15.57 -6.72 6.04
CA LEU A 258 -14.68 -5.65 6.50
C LEU A 258 -14.26 -5.84 7.97
N SER A 259 -15.15 -6.34 8.82
CA SER A 259 -14.82 -6.67 10.22
C SER A 259 -13.79 -7.80 10.30
N MET A 260 -13.98 -8.87 9.50
CA MET A 260 -13.01 -9.98 9.42
C MET A 260 -11.65 -9.47 8.94
N LEU A 261 -11.61 -8.61 7.91
CA LEU A 261 -10.38 -7.99 7.43
C LEU A 261 -9.68 -7.22 8.55
N GLY A 262 -10.43 -6.40 9.31
CA GLY A 262 -9.89 -5.65 10.45
C GLY A 262 -9.29 -6.56 11.53
N VAL A 263 -9.98 -7.65 11.86
CA VAL A 263 -9.48 -8.66 12.82
C VAL A 263 -8.21 -9.31 12.31
N PHE A 264 -8.16 -9.75 11.04
CA PHE A 264 -6.98 -10.39 10.47
C PHE A 264 -5.76 -9.45 10.47
N VAL A 265 -5.94 -8.18 10.08
CA VAL A 265 -4.88 -7.17 10.11
C VAL A 265 -4.38 -6.95 11.54
N THR A 266 -5.29 -6.80 12.50
CA THR A 266 -4.94 -6.55 13.91
C THR A 266 -4.19 -7.73 14.52
N VAL A 267 -4.68 -8.96 14.32
CA VAL A 267 -4.04 -10.17 14.84
C VAL A 267 -2.65 -10.35 14.20
N PHE A 268 -2.54 -10.18 12.89
CA PHE A 268 -1.28 -10.29 12.16
C PHE A 268 -0.22 -9.32 12.70
N LEU A 269 -0.56 -8.03 12.76
CA LEU A 269 0.36 -7.00 13.25
C LEU A 269 0.68 -7.16 14.74
N GLY A 270 -0.32 -7.52 15.54
CA GLY A 270 -0.14 -7.78 16.98
C GLY A 270 0.85 -8.91 17.24
N VAL A 271 0.68 -10.04 16.54
CA VAL A 271 1.57 -11.20 16.70
C VAL A 271 3.01 -10.86 16.27
N ILE A 272 3.20 -10.24 15.09
CA ILE A 272 4.53 -9.89 14.61
C ILE A 272 5.20 -8.86 15.53
N SER A 273 4.46 -7.86 16.00
CA SER A 273 5.00 -6.82 16.88
C SER A 273 5.45 -7.39 18.22
N ILE A 274 4.62 -8.21 18.86
CA ILE A 274 4.92 -8.80 20.18
C ILE A 274 6.10 -9.78 20.08
N GLN A 275 6.10 -10.68 19.11
CA GLN A 275 7.15 -11.67 18.95
C GLN A 275 8.47 -11.04 18.51
N GLY A 276 8.40 -10.03 17.64
CA GLY A 276 9.57 -9.30 17.18
C GLY A 276 10.28 -8.57 18.31
N THR A 277 9.54 -7.80 19.11
CA THR A 277 10.10 -7.08 20.27
C THR A 277 10.63 -8.02 21.35
N ALA A 278 9.89 -9.07 21.69
CA ALA A 278 10.32 -10.05 22.67
C ALA A 278 11.60 -10.79 22.25
N GLY A 279 11.75 -11.11 20.96
CA GLY A 279 12.95 -11.69 20.39
C GLY A 279 14.15 -10.74 20.47
N ALA A 280 13.97 -9.48 20.02
CA ALA A 280 15.03 -8.47 20.05
C ALA A 280 15.60 -8.22 21.45
N VAL A 281 14.73 -8.19 22.46
CA VAL A 281 15.15 -8.03 23.86
C VAL A 281 15.99 -9.21 24.32
N ARG A 282 15.54 -10.45 24.03
CA ARG A 282 16.30 -11.68 24.41
C ARG A 282 17.67 -11.72 23.74
N ASP A 283 17.76 -11.45 22.46
CA ASP A 283 19.01 -11.45 21.71
C ASP A 283 19.94 -10.32 22.17
N GLY A 284 19.42 -9.12 22.43
CA GLY A 284 20.20 -7.99 22.94
C GLY A 284 20.83 -8.31 24.30
N VAL A 285 20.09 -8.91 25.23
CA VAL A 285 20.61 -9.34 26.55
C VAL A 285 21.66 -10.45 26.38
N ALA A 286 21.41 -11.45 25.53
CA ALA A 286 22.35 -12.55 25.31
C ALA A 286 23.69 -12.05 24.74
N ILE A 287 23.66 -11.16 23.77
CA ILE A 287 24.85 -10.57 23.15
C ILE A 287 25.63 -9.70 24.16
N ARG A 288 24.93 -8.90 24.95
CA ARG A 288 25.55 -8.07 25.99
C ARG A 288 26.25 -8.93 27.02
N THR A 289 25.62 -10.02 27.44
CA THR A 289 26.21 -10.99 28.38
C THR A 289 27.47 -11.67 27.79
N ALA A 290 27.40 -12.10 26.52
CA ALA A 290 28.53 -12.67 25.82
C ALA A 290 29.71 -11.69 25.72
N LYS A 291 29.46 -10.44 25.33
CA LYS A 291 30.48 -9.37 25.29
C LYS A 291 31.14 -9.13 26.66
N TYR A 292 30.35 -9.09 27.74
CA TYR A 292 30.87 -8.90 29.10
C TYR A 292 31.80 -10.03 29.51
N ILE A 293 31.41 -11.28 29.24
CA ILE A 293 32.24 -12.44 29.54
C ILE A 293 33.53 -12.40 28.72
N THR A 294 33.45 -12.22 27.41
CA THR A 294 34.61 -12.25 26.52
C THR A 294 35.58 -11.08 26.81
N GLY A 295 35.07 -9.89 27.08
CA GLY A 295 35.89 -8.71 27.36
C GLY A 295 36.64 -8.79 28.69
N ASN A 296 36.10 -9.48 29.69
CA ASN A 296 36.74 -9.61 31.00
C ASN A 296 37.74 -10.80 31.10
N PHE A 297 37.47 -11.88 30.35
CA PHE A 297 38.32 -13.08 30.41
C PHE A 297 39.53 -13.06 29.45
N VAL A 298 39.45 -12.25 28.34
CA VAL A 298 40.52 -12.16 27.32
C VAL A 298 40.79 -10.70 26.97
N PRO A 299 41.51 -9.93 27.81
CA PRO A 299 41.49 -8.46 27.77
C PRO A 299 42.17 -7.82 26.55
N VAL A 300 43.06 -8.49 25.83
CA VAL A 300 43.74 -7.94 24.64
C VAL A 300 43.11 -8.45 23.34
N VAL A 301 42.95 -9.76 23.19
CA VAL A 301 42.40 -10.40 22.01
C VAL A 301 40.88 -10.15 21.93
N GLY A 302 40.19 -10.09 23.07
CA GLY A 302 38.75 -9.86 23.17
C GLY A 302 38.33 -8.49 22.65
N ARG A 303 39.15 -7.44 22.82
CA ARG A 303 38.83 -6.08 22.27
C ARG A 303 38.93 -6.06 20.75
N LEU A 304 40.01 -6.59 20.18
CA LEU A 304 40.18 -6.68 18.72
C LEU A 304 39.04 -7.48 18.05
N PHE A 305 38.60 -8.56 18.70
CA PHE A 305 37.50 -9.37 18.22
C PHE A 305 36.14 -8.64 18.34
N SER A 306 35.95 -7.87 19.41
CA SER A 306 34.76 -7.04 19.60
C SER A 306 34.64 -5.96 18.52
N ASP A 307 35.76 -5.25 18.25
CA ASP A 307 35.76 -4.14 17.26
C ASP A 307 35.52 -4.65 15.83
N ALA A 308 36.14 -5.80 15.46
CA ALA A 308 35.89 -6.45 14.18
C ALA A 308 34.42 -6.90 14.05
N THR A 309 33.87 -7.49 15.10
CA THR A 309 32.46 -7.92 15.14
C THR A 309 31.51 -6.73 15.03
N GLU A 310 31.81 -5.62 15.70
CA GLU A 310 30.97 -4.39 15.62
C GLU A 310 30.95 -3.80 14.20
N THR A 311 32.08 -3.84 13.49
CA THR A 311 32.16 -3.39 12.11
C THR A 311 31.29 -4.24 11.18
N VAL A 312 31.35 -5.57 11.32
CA VAL A 312 30.52 -6.50 10.54
C VAL A 312 29.03 -6.30 10.84
N ILE A 313 28.68 -6.14 12.11
CA ILE A 313 27.30 -5.87 12.54
C ILE A 313 26.80 -4.54 11.95
N GLY A 314 27.61 -3.50 11.99
CA GLY A 314 27.29 -2.19 11.41
C GLY A 314 27.05 -2.27 9.91
N ALA A 315 27.92 -2.96 9.16
CA ALA A 315 27.75 -3.19 7.74
C ALA A 315 26.48 -3.99 7.43
N SER A 316 26.24 -5.10 8.15
CA SER A 316 25.02 -5.90 8.00
C SER A 316 23.73 -5.11 8.28
N LEU A 317 23.78 -4.19 9.25
CA LEU A 317 22.67 -3.31 9.57
C LEU A 317 22.35 -2.35 8.41
N LEU A 318 23.38 -1.76 7.80
CA LEU A 318 23.22 -0.86 6.65
C LEU A 318 22.65 -1.59 5.44
N VAL A 319 23.22 -2.75 5.09
CA VAL A 319 22.70 -3.59 3.98
C VAL A 319 21.25 -4.00 4.23
N LYS A 320 20.92 -4.45 5.45
CA LYS A 320 19.56 -4.83 5.81
C LYS A 320 18.59 -3.66 5.69
N ASN A 321 18.96 -2.47 6.15
CA ASN A 321 18.11 -1.30 6.06
C ASN A 321 17.91 -0.87 4.59
N ALA A 322 18.93 -0.98 3.75
CA ALA A 322 18.84 -0.71 2.32
C ALA A 322 17.90 -1.70 1.62
N ILE A 323 18.08 -3.01 1.85
CA ILE A 323 17.18 -4.06 1.32
C ILE A 323 15.75 -3.84 1.80
N GLY A 324 15.56 -3.52 3.08
CA GLY A 324 14.25 -3.24 3.64
C GLY A 324 13.59 -2.03 2.99
N LEU A 325 14.32 -0.94 2.76
CA LEU A 325 13.81 0.26 2.10
C LEU A 325 13.39 -0.04 0.65
N VAL A 326 14.23 -0.74 -0.11
CA VAL A 326 13.89 -1.16 -1.48
C VAL A 326 12.69 -2.10 -1.46
N GLY A 327 12.63 -3.02 -0.51
CA GLY A 327 11.49 -3.91 -0.31
C GLY A 327 10.18 -3.16 -0.04
N VAL A 328 10.23 -2.10 0.76
CA VAL A 328 9.07 -1.20 1.00
C VAL A 328 8.62 -0.53 -0.30
N VAL A 329 9.55 -0.05 -1.12
CA VAL A 329 9.23 0.58 -2.41
C VAL A 329 8.58 -0.43 -3.36
N ILE A 330 9.12 -1.64 -3.46
CA ILE A 330 8.53 -2.72 -4.27
C ILE A 330 7.10 -3.04 -3.80
N LEU A 331 6.90 -3.19 -2.50
CA LEU A 331 5.60 -3.51 -1.92
C LEU A 331 4.55 -2.41 -2.22
N ILE A 332 4.94 -1.14 -2.07
CA ILE A 332 4.08 -0.01 -2.42
C ILE A 332 3.72 -0.05 -3.90
N MET A 333 4.66 -0.32 -4.79
CA MET A 333 4.41 -0.40 -6.23
C MET A 333 3.51 -1.60 -6.59
N LEU A 334 3.71 -2.77 -5.98
CA LEU A 334 2.86 -3.95 -6.16
C LEU A 334 1.40 -3.69 -5.80
N CYS A 335 1.14 -2.79 -4.86
CA CYS A 335 -0.20 -2.35 -4.48
C CYS A 335 -0.72 -1.21 -5.35
N ALA A 336 0.10 -0.17 -5.59
CA ALA A 336 -0.34 1.11 -6.16
C ALA A 336 -0.93 0.96 -7.57
N PHE A 337 -0.30 0.19 -8.45
CA PHE A 337 -0.80 0.01 -9.81
C PHE A 337 -2.15 -0.72 -9.90
N PRO A 338 -2.35 -1.88 -9.24
CA PRO A 338 -3.68 -2.50 -9.18
C PRO A 338 -4.72 -1.65 -8.44
N ALA A 339 -4.33 -0.93 -7.39
CA ALA A 339 -5.20 0.00 -6.69
C ALA A 339 -5.71 1.11 -7.60
N ILE A 340 -4.85 1.69 -8.44
CA ILE A 340 -5.24 2.69 -9.45
C ILE A 340 -6.25 2.11 -10.43
N LYS A 341 -6.08 0.87 -10.93
CA LYS A 341 -7.04 0.21 -11.82
C LYS A 341 -8.42 0.12 -11.17
N ILE A 342 -8.48 -0.33 -9.92
CA ILE A 342 -9.74 -0.46 -9.19
C ILE A 342 -10.38 0.92 -8.94
N LEU A 343 -9.59 1.92 -8.55
CA LEU A 343 -10.07 3.29 -8.35
C LEU A 343 -10.56 3.93 -9.64
N THR A 344 -9.91 3.67 -10.77
CA THR A 344 -10.35 4.16 -12.09
C THR A 344 -11.70 3.55 -12.47
N LEU A 345 -11.92 2.26 -12.23
CA LEU A 345 -13.24 1.65 -12.42
C LEU A 345 -14.28 2.28 -11.51
N ALA A 346 -13.98 2.46 -10.22
CA ALA A 346 -14.88 3.11 -9.27
C ALA A 346 -15.21 4.55 -9.71
N PHE A 347 -14.22 5.29 -10.18
CA PHE A 347 -14.38 6.65 -10.70
C PHE A 347 -15.30 6.67 -11.94
N ILE A 348 -15.12 5.76 -12.88
CA ILE A 348 -15.95 5.66 -14.09
C ILE A 348 -17.42 5.44 -13.74
N TYR A 349 -17.73 4.52 -12.82
CA TYR A 349 -19.10 4.25 -12.40
C TYR A 349 -19.71 5.45 -11.65
N ASN A 350 -18.97 6.08 -10.75
CA ASN A 350 -19.43 7.26 -10.03
C ASN A 350 -19.61 8.46 -10.97
N LEU A 351 -18.69 8.66 -11.92
CA LEU A 351 -18.77 9.72 -12.92
C LEU A 351 -19.98 9.50 -13.85
N SER A 352 -20.20 8.26 -14.32
CA SER A 352 -21.37 7.93 -15.13
C SER A 352 -22.67 8.25 -14.40
N ALA A 353 -22.76 7.89 -13.11
CA ALA A 353 -23.92 8.20 -12.29
C ALA A 353 -24.11 9.71 -12.10
N ALA A 354 -23.02 10.46 -11.86
CA ALA A 354 -23.08 11.91 -11.67
C ALA A 354 -23.49 12.66 -12.94
N VAL A 355 -22.97 12.25 -14.10
CA VAL A 355 -23.34 12.84 -15.41
C VAL A 355 -24.82 12.58 -15.74
N MET A 356 -25.38 11.45 -15.30
CA MET A 356 -26.77 11.09 -15.56
C MET A 356 -27.75 11.67 -14.55
N GLN A 357 -27.32 12.07 -13.38
CA GLN A 357 -28.19 12.59 -12.30
C GLN A 357 -29.10 13.77 -12.73
N PRO A 358 -28.65 14.75 -13.57
CA PRO A 358 -29.52 15.82 -14.02
C PRO A 358 -30.71 15.38 -14.90
N LEU A 359 -30.65 14.14 -15.43
CA LEU A 359 -31.72 13.60 -16.27
C LEU A 359 -32.87 12.96 -15.47
N GLY A 360 -32.72 12.82 -14.14
CA GLY A 360 -33.73 12.30 -13.22
C GLY A 360 -33.21 11.20 -12.30
N ASP A 361 -33.99 10.84 -11.27
CA ASP A 361 -33.67 9.74 -10.35
C ASP A 361 -34.19 8.43 -10.95
N SER A 362 -33.28 7.65 -11.55
CA SER A 362 -33.57 6.33 -12.11
C SER A 362 -32.93 5.23 -11.27
N PRO A 363 -33.55 4.02 -11.15
CA PRO A 363 -32.94 2.85 -10.52
C PRO A 363 -31.55 2.51 -11.09
N ILE A 364 -31.31 2.85 -12.36
CA ILE A 364 -30.02 2.63 -13.03
C ILE A 364 -28.94 3.50 -12.41
N ILE A 365 -29.22 4.76 -12.12
CA ILE A 365 -28.26 5.69 -11.49
C ILE A 365 -27.90 5.19 -10.09
N ALA A 366 -28.89 4.75 -9.32
CA ALA A 366 -28.67 4.14 -8.00
C ALA A 366 -27.82 2.86 -8.10
N CYS A 367 -28.02 2.05 -9.14
CA CYS A 367 -27.21 0.86 -9.42
C CYS A 367 -25.75 1.25 -9.71
N LEU A 368 -25.49 2.21 -10.60
CA LEU A 368 -24.14 2.68 -10.93
C LEU A 368 -23.40 3.22 -9.71
N GLN A 369 -24.05 4.03 -8.88
CA GLN A 369 -23.49 4.54 -7.62
C GLN A 369 -23.14 3.39 -6.65
N THR A 370 -24.01 2.39 -6.55
CA THR A 370 -23.81 1.23 -5.69
C THR A 370 -22.60 0.41 -6.14
N ILE A 371 -22.40 0.24 -7.43
CA ILE A 371 -21.23 -0.44 -8.01
C ILE A 371 -19.96 0.37 -7.71
N GLY A 372 -19.99 1.68 -7.97
CA GLY A 372 -18.86 2.56 -7.65
C GLY A 372 -18.44 2.47 -6.18
N LYS A 373 -19.42 2.51 -5.25
CA LYS A 373 -19.17 2.31 -3.80
C LYS A 373 -18.59 0.92 -3.49
N SER A 374 -19.12 -0.13 -4.13
CA SER A 374 -18.65 -1.50 -3.91
C SER A 374 -17.20 -1.70 -4.39
N LEU A 375 -16.81 -1.06 -5.49
CA LEU A 375 -15.42 -1.02 -5.97
C LEU A 375 -14.48 -0.32 -4.99
N ILE A 376 -14.94 0.75 -4.33
CA ILE A 376 -14.17 1.42 -3.26
C ILE A 376 -13.93 0.47 -2.07
N TYR A 377 -14.86 -0.41 -1.73
CA TYR A 377 -14.62 -1.42 -0.68
C TYR A 377 -13.58 -2.48 -1.10
N VAL A 378 -13.54 -2.87 -2.38
CA VAL A 378 -12.47 -3.75 -2.89
C VAL A 378 -11.11 -3.06 -2.81
N PHE A 379 -11.05 -1.78 -3.19
CA PHE A 379 -9.86 -0.96 -3.01
C PHE A 379 -9.44 -0.87 -1.54
N ALA A 380 -10.38 -0.61 -0.63
CA ALA A 380 -10.10 -0.51 0.81
C ALA A 380 -9.55 -1.83 1.37
N ALA A 381 -10.07 -2.97 0.91
CA ALA A 381 -9.55 -4.28 1.30
C ALA A 381 -8.10 -4.48 0.80
N LEU A 382 -7.81 -4.15 -0.46
CA LEU A 382 -6.44 -4.19 -1.01
C LEU A 382 -5.49 -3.26 -0.25
N ALA A 383 -5.91 -2.03 0.01
CA ALA A 383 -5.12 -1.03 0.74
C ALA A 383 -4.82 -1.48 2.19
N ALA A 384 -5.81 -2.07 2.87
CA ALA A 384 -5.63 -2.59 4.23
C ALA A 384 -4.60 -3.74 4.29
N VAL A 385 -4.63 -4.65 3.32
CA VAL A 385 -3.64 -5.75 3.21
C VAL A 385 -2.26 -5.20 2.88
N SER A 386 -2.17 -4.25 1.97
CA SER A 386 -0.91 -3.59 1.62
C SER A 386 -0.30 -2.88 2.83
N LEU A 387 -1.12 -2.14 3.58
CA LEU A 387 -0.69 -1.48 4.83
C LEU A 387 -0.23 -2.51 5.86
N MET A 388 -0.91 -3.64 5.99
CA MET A 388 -0.51 -4.74 6.87
C MET A 388 0.89 -5.25 6.53
N PHE A 389 1.18 -5.56 5.27
CA PHE A 389 2.50 -6.04 4.85
C PHE A 389 3.57 -4.94 4.93
N PHE A 390 3.23 -3.69 4.60
CA PHE A 390 4.10 -2.55 4.80
C PHE A 390 4.54 -2.40 6.26
N LEU A 391 3.60 -2.44 7.19
CA LEU A 391 3.90 -2.35 8.62
C LEU A 391 4.68 -3.57 9.11
N ALA A 392 4.37 -4.78 8.63
CA ALA A 392 5.12 -5.98 8.95
C ALA A 392 6.59 -5.87 8.54
N LEU A 393 6.85 -5.44 7.30
CA LEU A 393 8.20 -5.22 6.80
C LEU A 393 8.94 -4.13 7.61
N THR A 394 8.25 -3.04 7.93
CA THR A 394 8.80 -1.95 8.76
C THR A 394 9.15 -2.44 10.16
N ILE A 395 8.30 -3.25 10.79
CA ILE A 395 8.57 -3.86 12.09
C ILE A 395 9.82 -4.75 12.00
N MET A 396 9.94 -5.59 10.96
CA MET A 396 11.10 -6.44 10.75
C MET A 396 12.41 -5.66 10.61
N ILE A 397 12.38 -4.53 9.89
CA ILE A 397 13.52 -3.63 9.77
C ILE A 397 13.89 -3.06 11.14
N THR A 398 12.91 -2.68 11.94
CA THR A 398 13.09 -2.00 13.23
C THR A 398 13.59 -2.94 14.33
N ILE A 399 13.19 -4.21 14.32
CA ILE A 399 13.58 -5.22 15.34
C ILE A 399 15.09 -5.27 15.54
N SER A 400 15.88 -5.27 14.47
CA SER A 400 17.34 -5.31 14.57
C SER A 400 17.95 -4.02 15.12
N ASN A 401 17.34 -2.87 14.79
CA ASN A 401 17.80 -1.60 15.32
C ASN A 401 17.64 -1.57 16.85
N VAL A 402 16.51 -2.08 17.37
CA VAL A 402 16.27 -2.22 18.81
C VAL A 402 17.31 -3.15 19.46
N SER A 403 17.59 -4.30 18.85
CA SER A 403 18.61 -5.23 19.36
C SER A 403 20.01 -4.59 19.42
N VAL A 404 20.39 -3.82 18.41
CA VAL A 404 21.70 -3.11 18.39
C VAL A 404 21.72 -1.98 19.43
N MET A 405 20.63 -1.27 19.67
CA MET A 405 20.56 -0.22 20.70
C MET A 405 20.62 -0.76 22.14
N MET A 406 20.31 -2.04 22.35
CA MET A 406 20.35 -2.69 23.66
C MET A 406 21.74 -3.31 23.99
N ARG A 407 22.69 -3.27 23.07
CA ARG A 407 24.08 -3.77 23.23
C ARG A 407 24.97 -2.78 23.90
#